data_e9780f6af8a2b127bcfeca8e49a55853
#
_entry.id   e9780f6af8a2b127bcfeca8e49a55853
#
_cell.length_a   1.000
_cell.length_b   1.000
_cell.length_c   1.000
_cell.angle_alpha   90.00
_cell.angle_beta   90.00
_cell.angle_gamma   90.00
#
_symmetry.space_group_name_H-M   'P 1'
#
loop_
_entity.id
_entity.type
_entity.pdbx_description
1 polymer ?
#
loop_
_entity_poly.entity_id
_entity_poly.type
_entity_poly.pdbx_seq_one_letter_code
_entity_poly.pdbx_strand_id
1 'polypeptide(L)'
;MNRSKIIEEVKNFNDYWDVVVIGGGATGLGVGVDAASRGYKTLLLEMHDFAKGTSSRSTKLVHGGVRYLQQGDVSLVIEALHERGLLIQNAPHLVSHQSFIVPSYEWWNGPFYGVGMKVYDALAGKLGINKSKNLSKEKTLEKIPTLEPEGLRGGVIYYDGQFDDSRLSINLAQTMHDEGGFPLNYMKVTGLKKNGQDLVEGVKIRDMLIGEDFEVSARVVVNATGIFTDDILEMDEEGHTKIIQYAQGIHIVLDKEFLPGDSAIMVPHTDDGRVLFAVPWHDKVIVGTTDTAVDKATLEPVALEEEIEFVLRHAAQYLTKDPERKDVKSVFAGIRPLVSPADAKDTSEISRSHHIQVSESGLVTIAGGKWTTYRKMAEDTIDQAAMVAGLDVKETPTKELRIHGWLKNVNRDDHLYVYGSDKVALEKLIKNEPKLGERLHPDLPYLKAEVIWAVRNEMAQTIEDILSRRTRALLLDAKASVEMAPEVGRLIAREFGKDEAWVKQEVKEYKQVAKNYILV
;
A
#
# COMPACT_ATOMS: atom_id res chain seq x y z
N MET A 1 5.63 4.24 -18.46
CA MET A 1 4.43 5.11 -18.67
C MET A 1 4.87 6.56 -18.90
N ASN A 2 4.28 7.25 -19.87
CA ASN A 2 4.56 8.67 -20.14
C ASN A 2 3.26 9.48 -19.95
N ARG A 3 3.19 10.28 -18.89
CA ARG A 3 1.97 11.01 -18.49
C ARG A 3 1.46 11.93 -19.61
N SER A 4 2.31 12.71 -20.25
CA SER A 4 1.89 13.66 -21.29
C SER A 4 1.27 12.98 -22.50
N LYS A 5 1.83 11.85 -22.95
CA LYS A 5 1.26 11.07 -24.05
C LYS A 5 -0.09 10.49 -23.69
N ILE A 6 -0.22 9.92 -22.48
CA ILE A 6 -1.50 9.35 -22.03
C ILE A 6 -2.58 10.43 -21.90
N ILE A 7 -2.25 11.63 -21.41
CA ILE A 7 -3.21 12.75 -21.35
C ILE A 7 -3.66 13.15 -22.76
N GLU A 8 -2.73 13.24 -23.72
CA GLU A 8 -3.05 13.56 -25.10
C GLU A 8 -4.01 12.53 -25.72
N GLU A 9 -3.75 11.23 -25.49
CA GLU A 9 -4.61 10.15 -25.95
C GLU A 9 -6.00 10.22 -25.30
N VAL A 10 -6.07 10.47 -23.99
CA VAL A 10 -7.35 10.59 -23.25
C VAL A 10 -8.16 11.78 -23.75
N LYS A 11 -7.55 12.97 -23.98
CA LYS A 11 -8.23 14.18 -24.47
C LYS A 11 -8.72 14.02 -25.92
N ASN A 12 -8.01 13.25 -26.73
CA ASN A 12 -8.37 13.00 -28.13
C ASN A 12 -9.38 11.85 -28.28
N PHE A 13 -9.70 11.12 -27.20
CA PHE A 13 -10.67 10.04 -27.24
C PHE A 13 -12.09 10.59 -27.13
N ASN A 14 -12.85 10.54 -28.24
CA ASN A 14 -14.17 11.15 -28.38
C ASN A 14 -15.32 10.15 -28.28
N ASP A 15 -15.09 8.96 -27.71
CA ASP A 15 -16.09 7.92 -27.52
C ASP A 15 -16.26 7.62 -26.01
N TYR A 16 -17.09 6.67 -25.67
CA TYR A 16 -17.27 6.22 -24.28
C TYR A 16 -16.14 5.31 -23.84
N TRP A 17 -15.55 5.61 -22.68
CA TRP A 17 -14.76 4.64 -21.93
C TRP A 17 -15.69 3.52 -21.45
N ASP A 18 -15.26 2.26 -21.54
CA ASP A 18 -16.04 1.18 -20.96
C ASP A 18 -16.11 1.31 -19.45
N VAL A 19 -14.96 1.59 -18.80
CA VAL A 19 -14.83 1.76 -17.36
C VAL A 19 -13.98 2.99 -17.03
N VAL A 20 -14.50 3.88 -16.19
CA VAL A 20 -13.71 4.94 -15.54
C VAL A 20 -13.58 4.63 -14.06
N VAL A 21 -12.35 4.53 -13.55
CA VAL A 21 -12.04 4.26 -12.14
C VAL A 21 -11.57 5.54 -11.47
N ILE A 22 -12.20 5.90 -10.35
CA ILE A 22 -11.82 7.04 -9.51
C ILE A 22 -11.03 6.52 -8.31
N GLY A 23 -9.75 6.94 -8.19
CA GLY A 23 -8.84 6.57 -7.12
C GLY A 23 -7.71 5.64 -7.57
N GLY A 24 -6.47 6.03 -7.26
CA GLY A 24 -5.23 5.31 -7.61
C GLY A 24 -4.57 4.63 -6.41
N GLY A 25 -5.37 4.19 -5.43
CA GLY A 25 -4.91 3.30 -4.35
C GLY A 25 -4.91 1.83 -4.78
N ALA A 26 -4.62 0.92 -3.85
CA ALA A 26 -4.56 -0.53 -4.09
C ALA A 26 -5.82 -1.08 -4.79
N THR A 27 -6.99 -0.67 -4.30
CA THR A 27 -8.28 -1.11 -4.83
C THR A 27 -8.50 -0.60 -6.25
N GLY A 28 -8.37 0.71 -6.47
CA GLY A 28 -8.61 1.28 -7.79
C GLY A 28 -7.60 0.81 -8.84
N LEU A 29 -6.32 0.69 -8.47
CA LEU A 29 -5.29 0.11 -9.37
C LEU A 29 -5.61 -1.36 -9.69
N GLY A 30 -6.06 -2.15 -8.71
CA GLY A 30 -6.52 -3.51 -8.93
C GLY A 30 -7.70 -3.56 -9.91
N VAL A 31 -8.72 -2.72 -9.71
CA VAL A 31 -9.91 -2.58 -10.59
C VAL A 31 -9.47 -2.18 -11.99
N GLY A 32 -8.55 -1.21 -12.12
CA GLY A 32 -8.01 -0.79 -13.41
C GLY A 32 -7.26 -1.90 -14.14
N VAL A 33 -6.43 -2.68 -13.43
CA VAL A 33 -5.73 -3.85 -13.99
C VAL A 33 -6.72 -4.93 -14.43
N ASP A 34 -7.69 -5.28 -13.59
CA ASP A 34 -8.67 -6.31 -13.92
C ASP A 34 -9.51 -5.90 -15.15
N ALA A 35 -10.01 -4.69 -15.19
CA ALA A 35 -10.79 -4.19 -16.33
C ALA A 35 -9.96 -4.15 -17.62
N ALA A 36 -8.76 -3.58 -17.59
CA ALA A 36 -7.88 -3.49 -18.77
C ALA A 36 -7.48 -4.87 -19.28
N SER A 37 -7.10 -5.79 -18.39
CA SER A 37 -6.70 -7.15 -18.77
C SER A 37 -7.85 -8.00 -19.35
N ARG A 38 -9.11 -7.68 -19.01
CA ARG A 38 -10.29 -8.23 -19.71
C ARG A 38 -10.53 -7.57 -21.08
N GLY A 39 -9.72 -6.56 -21.45
CA GLY A 39 -9.83 -5.83 -22.72
C GLY A 39 -10.96 -4.81 -22.76
N TYR A 40 -11.41 -4.30 -21.61
CA TYR A 40 -12.27 -3.12 -21.53
C TYR A 40 -11.46 -1.85 -21.67
N LYS A 41 -11.96 -0.86 -22.41
CA LYS A 41 -11.33 0.46 -22.54
C LYS A 41 -11.41 1.18 -21.21
N THR A 42 -10.30 1.20 -20.46
CA THR A 42 -10.30 1.60 -19.04
C THR A 42 -9.44 2.84 -18.81
N LEU A 43 -10.02 3.84 -18.13
CA LEU A 43 -9.34 5.05 -17.64
C LEU A 43 -9.33 5.04 -16.10
N LEU A 44 -8.18 5.29 -15.47
CA LEU A 44 -8.07 5.48 -14.03
C LEU A 44 -7.58 6.90 -13.73
N LEU A 45 -8.24 7.57 -12.79
CA LEU A 45 -7.97 8.94 -12.40
C LEU A 45 -7.64 9.02 -10.90
N GLU A 46 -6.42 9.48 -10.59
CA GLU A 46 -5.94 9.71 -9.23
C GLU A 46 -5.66 11.20 -9.02
N MET A 47 -6.24 11.78 -7.98
CA MET A 47 -6.14 13.23 -7.73
C MET A 47 -4.74 13.71 -7.30
N HIS A 48 -3.92 12.79 -6.78
CA HIS A 48 -2.54 13.03 -6.39
C HIS A 48 -1.61 12.05 -7.11
N ASP A 49 -0.53 11.61 -6.44
CA ASP A 49 0.25 10.49 -6.94
C ASP A 49 -0.36 9.16 -6.52
N PHE A 50 -0.10 8.09 -7.30
CA PHE A 50 -0.57 6.73 -6.99
C PHE A 50 -0.18 6.31 -5.57
N ALA A 51 -1.13 5.69 -4.87
CA ALA A 51 -0.97 5.19 -3.51
C ALA A 51 -0.66 6.26 -2.43
N LYS A 52 -0.86 7.55 -2.69
CA LYS A 52 -0.56 8.60 -1.70
C LYS A 52 -1.35 8.45 -0.40
N GLY A 53 -2.55 7.91 -0.43
CA GLY A 53 -3.38 7.64 0.75
C GLY A 53 -2.94 6.41 1.56
N THR A 54 -3.89 5.61 2.00
CA THR A 54 -3.73 4.43 2.87
C THR A 54 -2.78 3.38 2.30
N SER A 55 -2.74 3.24 0.98
CA SER A 55 -2.08 2.13 0.28
C SER A 55 -0.57 2.09 0.44
N SER A 56 0.12 3.21 0.71
CA SER A 56 1.57 3.26 0.99
C SER A 56 1.90 3.25 2.49
N ARG A 57 0.91 3.15 3.36
CA ARG A 57 1.04 3.29 4.82
C ARG A 57 0.62 2.04 5.59
N SER A 58 0.73 0.88 4.94
CA SER A 58 0.43 -0.43 5.54
C SER A 58 1.57 -0.92 6.43
N THR A 59 1.33 -2.01 7.17
CA THR A 59 2.37 -2.76 7.92
C THR A 59 3.36 -3.49 6.99
N LYS A 60 3.22 -3.37 5.67
CA LYS A 60 4.03 -4.05 4.64
C LYS A 60 3.90 -5.58 4.68
N LEU A 61 2.74 -6.08 5.08
CA LEU A 61 2.42 -7.50 5.16
C LEU A 61 1.22 -7.87 4.28
N VAL A 62 1.35 -8.98 3.57
CA VAL A 62 0.26 -9.67 2.90
C VAL A 62 0.06 -11.01 3.58
N HIS A 63 -1.03 -11.12 4.34
CA HIS A 63 -1.20 -12.17 5.32
C HIS A 63 -2.64 -12.67 5.41
N GLY A 64 -2.82 -13.93 5.83
CA GLY A 64 -4.14 -14.52 6.03
C GLY A 64 -4.89 -13.95 7.24
N GLY A 65 -4.18 -13.29 8.16
CA GLY A 65 -4.77 -12.68 9.34
C GLY A 65 -5.12 -13.70 10.43
N VAL A 66 -4.10 -14.19 11.14
CA VAL A 66 -4.25 -15.16 12.24
C VAL A 66 -5.30 -14.74 13.28
N ARG A 67 -5.46 -13.42 13.52
CA ARG A 67 -6.48 -12.88 14.43
C ARG A 67 -7.92 -13.23 14.00
N TYR A 68 -8.21 -13.27 12.68
CA TYR A 68 -9.56 -13.63 12.20
C TYR A 68 -9.87 -15.09 12.43
N LEU A 69 -8.85 -15.96 12.43
CA LEU A 69 -9.03 -17.36 12.81
C LEU A 69 -9.49 -17.47 14.27
N GLN A 70 -8.94 -16.64 15.17
CA GLN A 70 -9.39 -16.56 16.57
C GLN A 70 -10.83 -16.04 16.71
N GLN A 71 -11.26 -15.17 15.80
CA GLN A 71 -12.63 -14.65 15.74
C GLN A 71 -13.63 -15.59 15.04
N GLY A 72 -13.14 -16.72 14.48
CA GLY A 72 -13.97 -17.71 13.79
C GLY A 72 -14.29 -17.41 12.33
N ASP A 73 -13.72 -16.34 11.75
CA ASP A 73 -13.91 -16.00 10.33
C ASP A 73 -12.93 -16.78 9.45
N VAL A 74 -13.23 -18.07 9.28
CA VAL A 74 -12.41 -19.01 8.50
C VAL A 74 -12.45 -18.69 7.00
N SER A 75 -13.57 -18.19 6.49
CA SER A 75 -13.74 -17.88 5.07
C SER A 75 -12.81 -16.76 4.63
N LEU A 76 -12.73 -15.68 5.41
CA LEU A 76 -11.84 -14.56 5.17
C LEU A 76 -10.35 -14.95 5.26
N VAL A 77 -10.02 -15.90 6.15
CA VAL A 77 -8.65 -16.44 6.26
C VAL A 77 -8.28 -17.26 5.02
N ILE A 78 -9.16 -18.15 4.54
CA ILE A 78 -8.93 -18.95 3.34
C ILE A 78 -8.73 -18.06 2.11
N GLU A 79 -9.62 -17.08 1.90
CA GLU A 79 -9.52 -16.12 0.81
C GLU A 79 -8.19 -15.36 0.86
N ALA A 80 -7.84 -14.79 2.03
CA ALA A 80 -6.61 -14.03 2.19
C ALA A 80 -5.34 -14.89 1.98
N LEU A 81 -5.34 -16.15 2.42
CA LEU A 81 -4.23 -17.09 2.19
C LEU A 81 -4.09 -17.46 0.70
N HIS A 82 -5.21 -17.61 0.00
CA HIS A 82 -5.24 -17.86 -1.44
C HIS A 82 -4.68 -16.66 -2.21
N GLU A 83 -5.21 -15.46 -1.95
CA GLU A 83 -4.77 -14.22 -2.60
C GLU A 83 -3.32 -13.88 -2.29
N ARG A 84 -2.83 -14.12 -1.06
CA ARG A 84 -1.40 -14.04 -0.71
C ARG A 84 -0.55 -14.93 -1.63
N GLY A 85 -0.99 -16.17 -1.83
CA GLY A 85 -0.28 -17.13 -2.67
C GLY A 85 -0.21 -16.67 -4.14
N LEU A 86 -1.32 -16.18 -4.69
CA LEU A 86 -1.36 -15.60 -6.04
C LEU A 86 -0.44 -14.38 -6.15
N LEU A 87 -0.44 -13.51 -5.16
CA LEU A 87 0.42 -12.32 -5.18
C LEU A 87 1.91 -12.68 -5.15
N ILE A 88 2.31 -13.69 -4.38
CA ILE A 88 3.70 -14.20 -4.39
C ILE A 88 4.08 -14.73 -5.78
N GLN A 89 3.16 -15.38 -6.49
CA GLN A 89 3.41 -15.89 -7.85
C GLN A 89 3.47 -14.77 -8.89
N ASN A 90 2.58 -13.79 -8.76
CA ASN A 90 2.40 -12.74 -9.75
C ASN A 90 3.38 -11.56 -9.58
N ALA A 91 3.92 -11.34 -8.36
CA ALA A 91 4.87 -10.27 -8.07
C ALA A 91 6.06 -10.74 -7.18
N PRO A 92 6.80 -11.80 -7.55
CA PRO A 92 7.84 -12.38 -6.70
C PRO A 92 9.03 -11.44 -6.43
N HIS A 93 9.23 -10.42 -7.27
CA HIS A 93 10.21 -9.38 -7.05
C HIS A 93 9.82 -8.41 -5.91
N LEU A 94 8.54 -8.24 -5.62
CA LEU A 94 8.05 -7.32 -4.60
C LEU A 94 7.55 -8.03 -3.33
N VAL A 95 7.19 -9.31 -3.45
CA VAL A 95 6.62 -10.09 -2.35
C VAL A 95 7.57 -11.20 -1.95
N SER A 96 7.84 -11.31 -0.66
CA SER A 96 8.73 -12.33 -0.09
C SER A 96 8.08 -13.07 1.07
N HIS A 97 8.64 -14.23 1.34
CA HIS A 97 8.29 -14.99 2.54
C HIS A 97 8.93 -14.35 3.76
N GLN A 98 8.15 -14.07 4.79
CA GLN A 98 8.60 -13.54 6.06
C GLN A 98 8.30 -14.54 7.17
N SER A 99 9.31 -14.89 7.96
CA SER A 99 9.13 -15.69 9.16
C SER A 99 8.72 -14.79 10.32
N PHE A 100 7.76 -15.26 11.12
CA PHE A 100 7.27 -14.60 12.32
C PHE A 100 7.47 -15.53 13.51
N ILE A 101 7.88 -14.96 14.62
CA ILE A 101 7.95 -15.66 15.90
C ILE A 101 6.95 -15.03 16.85
N VAL A 102 6.07 -15.88 17.40
CA VAL A 102 5.21 -15.54 18.54
C VAL A 102 5.95 -16.01 19.79
N PRO A 103 6.54 -15.10 20.59
CA PRO A 103 7.24 -15.49 21.80
C PRO A 103 6.26 -15.95 22.86
N SER A 104 6.66 -16.98 23.63
CA SER A 104 5.85 -17.58 24.69
C SER A 104 6.47 -17.27 26.04
N TYR A 105 5.84 -16.40 26.81
CA TYR A 105 6.23 -16.10 28.20
C TYR A 105 5.37 -16.86 29.19
N GLU A 106 4.14 -17.22 28.83
CA GLU A 106 3.23 -18.02 29.63
C GLU A 106 3.19 -19.48 29.15
N TRP A 107 2.96 -20.42 30.07
CA TRP A 107 3.03 -21.86 29.77
C TRP A 107 1.99 -22.36 28.76
N TRP A 108 0.84 -21.70 28.63
CA TRP A 108 -0.24 -22.07 27.73
C TRP A 108 -0.15 -21.43 26.34
N ASN A 109 0.64 -20.36 26.17
CA ASN A 109 0.80 -19.66 24.89
C ASN A 109 1.37 -20.58 23.80
N GLY A 110 2.41 -21.36 24.12
CA GLY A 110 3.03 -22.27 23.17
C GLY A 110 2.07 -23.31 22.59
N PRO A 111 1.34 -24.09 23.40
CA PRO A 111 0.34 -25.03 22.93
C PRO A 111 -0.80 -24.37 22.15
N PHE A 112 -1.33 -23.24 22.63
CA PHE A 112 -2.44 -22.55 22.00
C PHE A 112 -2.08 -22.04 20.59
N TYR A 113 -1.01 -21.26 20.47
CA TYR A 113 -0.55 -20.76 19.17
C TYR A 113 -0.02 -21.89 18.28
N GLY A 114 0.59 -22.93 18.86
CA GLY A 114 1.08 -24.10 18.12
C GLY A 114 -0.03 -24.85 17.39
N VAL A 115 -1.21 -25.02 18.02
CA VAL A 115 -2.39 -25.63 17.37
C VAL A 115 -3.00 -24.67 16.35
N GLY A 116 -3.22 -23.40 16.73
CA GLY A 116 -3.79 -22.39 15.85
C GLY A 116 -2.99 -22.21 14.55
N MET A 117 -1.65 -22.18 14.63
CA MET A 117 -0.81 -22.04 13.45
C MET A 117 -0.79 -23.30 12.56
N LYS A 118 -0.98 -24.49 13.10
CA LYS A 118 -1.16 -25.70 12.28
C LYS A 118 -2.45 -25.68 11.49
N VAL A 119 -3.53 -25.19 12.08
CA VAL A 119 -4.80 -24.97 11.38
C VAL A 119 -4.61 -23.93 10.27
N TYR A 120 -3.94 -22.83 10.58
CA TYR A 120 -3.61 -21.78 9.59
C TYR A 120 -2.81 -22.33 8.40
N ASP A 121 -1.78 -23.16 8.67
CA ASP A 121 -1.00 -23.85 7.62
C ASP A 121 -1.87 -24.78 6.77
N ALA A 122 -2.80 -25.50 7.39
CA ALA A 122 -3.70 -26.41 6.68
C ALA A 122 -4.67 -25.64 5.75
N LEU A 123 -5.17 -24.48 6.19
CA LEU A 123 -6.04 -23.62 5.40
C LEU A 123 -5.34 -23.00 4.19
N ALA A 124 -4.02 -22.79 4.25
CA ALA A 124 -3.23 -22.27 3.11
C ALA A 124 -3.10 -23.27 1.96
N GLY A 125 -3.31 -24.57 2.19
CA GLY A 125 -3.33 -25.61 1.17
C GLY A 125 -2.05 -25.65 0.32
N LYS A 126 -2.22 -25.72 -1.02
CA LYS A 126 -1.10 -25.78 -2.00
C LYS A 126 -0.32 -24.45 -2.11
N LEU A 127 -0.91 -23.34 -1.70
CA LEU A 127 -0.30 -22.00 -1.71
C LEU A 127 0.35 -21.65 -0.36
N GLY A 128 0.51 -22.63 0.54
CA GLY A 128 1.25 -22.49 1.80
C GLY A 128 2.73 -22.19 1.56
N ILE A 129 3.32 -21.36 2.44
CA ILE A 129 4.74 -20.96 2.34
C ILE A 129 5.62 -22.02 2.98
N ASN A 130 5.56 -22.14 4.30
CA ASN A 130 6.29 -23.11 5.11
C ASN A 130 5.43 -23.52 6.31
N LYS A 131 5.76 -24.66 6.94
CA LYS A 131 5.02 -25.17 8.10
C LYS A 131 5.46 -24.49 9.39
N SER A 132 4.51 -24.17 10.24
CA SER A 132 4.74 -23.69 11.60
C SER A 132 5.40 -24.75 12.49
N LYS A 133 6.21 -24.30 13.45
CA LYS A 133 6.94 -25.15 14.39
C LYS A 133 7.05 -24.50 15.76
N ASN A 134 7.00 -25.30 16.82
CA ASN A 134 7.38 -24.86 18.15
C ASN A 134 8.91 -24.75 18.23
N LEU A 135 9.39 -23.71 18.89
CA LEU A 135 10.80 -23.45 19.14
C LEU A 135 11.08 -23.52 20.65
N SER A 136 12.23 -24.08 21.04
CA SER A 136 12.74 -23.94 22.40
C SER A 136 13.19 -22.49 22.67
N LYS A 137 13.45 -22.13 23.93
CA LYS A 137 13.97 -20.82 24.31
C LYS A 137 15.26 -20.49 23.54
N GLU A 138 16.21 -21.44 23.50
CA GLU A 138 17.50 -21.26 22.82
C GLU A 138 17.32 -20.99 21.33
N LYS A 139 16.47 -21.77 20.64
CA LYS A 139 16.19 -21.57 19.21
C LYS A 139 15.44 -20.27 18.94
N THR A 140 14.61 -19.83 19.88
CA THR A 140 13.91 -18.54 19.76
C THR A 140 14.90 -17.40 19.84
N LEU A 141 15.82 -17.43 20.83
CA LEU A 141 16.88 -16.43 20.99
C LEU A 141 17.94 -16.48 19.88
N GLU A 142 18.23 -17.67 19.31
CA GLU A 142 19.09 -17.77 18.13
C GLU A 142 18.53 -16.99 16.93
N LYS A 143 17.21 -17.05 16.74
CA LYS A 143 16.54 -16.33 15.65
C LYS A 143 16.29 -14.86 15.93
N ILE A 144 16.05 -14.50 17.18
CA ILE A 144 15.82 -13.12 17.64
C ILE A 144 16.67 -12.88 18.88
N PRO A 145 17.96 -12.54 18.69
CA PRO A 145 18.91 -12.34 19.81
C PRO A 145 18.54 -11.19 20.74
N THR A 146 17.78 -10.22 20.25
CA THR A 146 17.34 -9.03 20.99
C THR A 146 16.00 -9.19 21.68
N LEU A 147 15.43 -10.41 21.70
CA LEU A 147 14.20 -10.67 22.45
C LEU A 147 14.50 -10.77 23.95
N GLU A 148 13.62 -10.19 24.79
CA GLU A 148 13.75 -10.24 26.24
C GLU A 148 13.81 -11.70 26.74
N PRO A 149 14.91 -12.15 27.37
CA PRO A 149 15.10 -13.55 27.77
C PRO A 149 14.44 -13.89 29.10
N GLU A 150 14.12 -12.90 29.96
CA GLU A 150 13.50 -13.13 31.26
C GLU A 150 12.07 -13.64 31.07
N GLY A 151 11.72 -14.74 31.73
CA GLY A 151 10.40 -15.38 31.59
C GLY A 151 10.16 -16.09 30.27
N LEU A 152 11.02 -15.94 29.26
CA LEU A 152 10.85 -16.60 27.95
C LEU A 152 10.95 -18.12 28.08
N ARG A 153 9.96 -18.83 27.55
CA ARG A 153 9.86 -20.31 27.55
C ARG A 153 10.14 -20.92 26.17
N GLY A 154 10.01 -20.13 25.11
CA GLY A 154 10.18 -20.54 23.72
C GLY A 154 9.32 -19.70 22.80
N GLY A 155 8.94 -20.25 21.64
CA GLY A 155 8.07 -19.53 20.71
C GLY A 155 7.45 -20.44 19.67
N VAL A 156 6.59 -19.88 18.84
CA VAL A 156 6.04 -20.53 17.65
C VAL A 156 6.48 -19.76 16.42
N ILE A 157 7.20 -20.42 15.50
CA ILE A 157 7.53 -19.82 14.20
C ILE A 157 6.43 -20.18 13.19
N TYR A 158 5.98 -19.18 12.41
CA TYR A 158 5.09 -19.36 11.27
C TYR A 158 5.53 -18.43 10.12
N TYR A 159 4.85 -18.48 8.97
CA TYR A 159 5.28 -17.76 7.78
C TYR A 159 4.10 -17.06 7.12
N ASP A 160 4.34 -15.82 6.70
CA ASP A 160 3.40 -15.04 5.91
C ASP A 160 4.15 -14.24 4.82
N GLY A 161 3.46 -13.39 4.07
CA GLY A 161 4.07 -12.57 3.04
C GLY A 161 4.47 -11.20 3.56
N GLN A 162 5.65 -10.73 3.15
CA GLN A 162 6.05 -9.32 3.25
C GLN A 162 6.12 -8.73 1.86
N PHE A 163 5.76 -7.45 1.72
CA PHE A 163 5.78 -6.79 0.42
C PHE A 163 6.17 -5.30 0.51
N ASP A 164 6.46 -4.72 -0.65
CA ASP A 164 6.61 -3.28 -0.82
C ASP A 164 5.32 -2.71 -1.40
N ASP A 165 4.47 -2.14 -0.57
CA ASP A 165 3.14 -1.66 -0.94
C ASP A 165 3.16 -0.52 -1.95
N SER A 166 4.09 0.42 -1.80
CA SER A 166 4.25 1.54 -2.72
C SER A 166 4.73 1.07 -4.09
N ARG A 167 5.76 0.21 -4.12
CA ARG A 167 6.28 -0.34 -5.37
C ARG A 167 5.24 -1.22 -6.07
N LEU A 168 4.49 -2.02 -5.32
CA LEU A 168 3.41 -2.82 -5.90
C LEU A 168 2.35 -1.91 -6.54
N SER A 169 1.98 -0.80 -5.90
CA SER A 169 1.03 0.15 -6.47
C SER A 169 1.54 0.75 -7.79
N ILE A 170 2.82 1.15 -7.85
CA ILE A 170 3.41 1.66 -9.08
C ILE A 170 3.44 0.59 -10.17
N ASN A 171 3.84 -0.64 -9.83
CA ASN A 171 3.85 -1.73 -10.79
C ASN A 171 2.43 -2.15 -11.22
N LEU A 172 1.40 -1.96 -10.40
CA LEU A 172 0.01 -2.14 -10.82
C LEU A 172 -0.42 -1.08 -11.84
N ALA A 173 -0.05 0.20 -11.64
CA ALA A 173 -0.30 1.23 -12.64
C ALA A 173 0.40 0.93 -13.98
N GLN A 174 1.65 0.45 -13.93
CA GLN A 174 2.40 0.01 -15.11
C GLN A 174 1.73 -1.21 -15.76
N THR A 175 1.31 -2.21 -14.97
CA THR A 175 0.58 -3.39 -15.48
C THR A 175 -0.71 -2.98 -16.16
N MET A 176 -1.49 -2.08 -15.57
CA MET A 176 -2.70 -1.55 -16.20
C MET A 176 -2.40 -0.93 -17.57
N HIS A 177 -1.29 -0.17 -17.67
CA HIS A 177 -0.87 0.42 -18.93
C HIS A 177 -0.40 -0.63 -19.95
N ASP A 178 0.35 -1.64 -19.51
CA ASP A 178 0.80 -2.76 -20.35
C ASP A 178 -0.38 -3.55 -20.93
N GLU A 179 -1.48 -3.66 -20.17
CA GLU A 179 -2.73 -4.29 -20.59
C GLU A 179 -3.66 -3.35 -21.40
N GLY A 180 -3.15 -2.18 -21.81
CA GLY A 180 -3.88 -1.22 -22.66
C GLY A 180 -4.81 -0.26 -21.91
N GLY A 181 -4.71 -0.18 -20.59
CA GLY A 181 -5.41 0.81 -19.78
C GLY A 181 -4.66 2.14 -19.69
N PHE A 182 -5.34 3.15 -19.17
CA PHE A 182 -4.87 4.55 -19.10
C PHE A 182 -4.85 5.05 -17.65
N PRO A 183 -3.82 4.71 -16.86
CA PRO A 183 -3.66 5.26 -15.52
C PRO A 183 -3.13 6.71 -15.59
N LEU A 184 -3.77 7.63 -14.87
CA LEU A 184 -3.36 9.02 -14.76
C LEU A 184 -3.35 9.49 -13.30
N ASN A 185 -2.20 9.98 -12.85
CA ASN A 185 -2.06 10.68 -11.58
C ASN A 185 -2.24 12.20 -11.76
N TYR A 186 -2.50 12.92 -10.66
CA TYR A 186 -2.78 14.35 -10.62
C TYR A 186 -4.00 14.75 -11.46
N MET A 187 -5.00 13.86 -11.55
CA MET A 187 -6.28 14.06 -12.22
C MET A 187 -7.41 13.93 -11.21
N LYS A 188 -7.90 15.07 -10.73
CA LYS A 188 -8.99 15.13 -9.75
C LYS A 188 -10.34 15.05 -10.44
N VAL A 189 -11.17 14.10 -10.06
CA VAL A 189 -12.59 14.13 -10.41
C VAL A 189 -13.28 15.21 -9.56
N THR A 190 -13.90 16.17 -10.22
CA THR A 190 -14.56 17.32 -9.61
C THR A 190 -16.07 17.25 -9.65
N GLY A 191 -16.62 16.26 -10.34
CA GLY A 191 -18.04 16.00 -10.43
C GLY A 191 -18.36 14.81 -11.33
N LEU A 192 -19.55 14.27 -11.18
CA LEU A 192 -20.10 13.25 -12.04
C LEU A 192 -20.87 13.92 -13.18
N LYS A 193 -20.81 13.31 -14.37
CA LYS A 193 -21.61 13.70 -15.53
C LYS A 193 -22.81 12.76 -15.58
N LYS A 194 -24.02 13.34 -15.52
CA LYS A 194 -25.26 12.60 -15.55
C LYS A 194 -26.08 12.95 -16.81
N ASN A 195 -26.79 11.96 -17.33
CA ASN A 195 -27.69 12.13 -18.48
C ASN A 195 -29.07 12.67 -18.03
N GLY A 196 -29.99 12.83 -18.99
CA GLY A 196 -31.34 13.33 -18.71
C GLY A 196 -32.24 12.40 -17.85
N GLN A 197 -31.77 11.21 -17.53
CA GLN A 197 -32.42 10.23 -16.64
C GLN A 197 -31.72 10.12 -15.28
N ASP A 198 -30.82 11.05 -14.97
CA ASP A 198 -29.98 11.08 -13.77
C ASP A 198 -28.99 9.90 -13.63
N LEU A 199 -28.71 9.18 -14.73
CA LEU A 199 -27.74 8.11 -14.75
C LEU A 199 -26.33 8.67 -15.01
N VAL A 200 -25.33 8.17 -14.29
CA VAL A 200 -23.92 8.54 -14.46
C VAL A 200 -23.42 8.05 -15.83
N GLU A 201 -22.98 8.99 -16.66
CA GLU A 201 -22.45 8.76 -18.02
C GLU A 201 -21.01 9.26 -18.21
N GLY A 202 -20.31 9.63 -17.11
CA GLY A 202 -18.94 10.11 -17.17
C GLY A 202 -18.53 10.93 -15.97
N VAL A 203 -17.40 11.63 -16.10
CA VAL A 203 -16.83 12.44 -15.03
C VAL A 203 -16.25 13.76 -15.54
N LYS A 204 -16.26 14.78 -14.66
CA LYS A 204 -15.55 16.07 -14.85
C LYS A 204 -14.21 15.96 -14.15
N ILE A 205 -13.15 16.40 -14.80
CA ILE A 205 -11.76 16.20 -14.39
C ILE A 205 -11.03 17.54 -14.35
N ARG A 206 -10.18 17.71 -13.33
CA ARG A 206 -9.19 18.79 -13.27
C ARG A 206 -7.78 18.21 -13.24
N ASP A 207 -6.94 18.62 -14.19
CA ASP A 207 -5.49 18.39 -14.10
C ASP A 207 -4.92 19.30 -12.99
N MET A 208 -4.45 18.68 -11.91
CA MET A 208 -3.98 19.38 -10.71
C MET A 208 -2.61 20.07 -10.92
N LEU A 209 -1.86 19.72 -11.97
CA LEU A 209 -0.55 20.31 -12.26
C LEU A 209 -0.64 21.61 -13.08
N ILE A 210 -1.65 21.72 -13.95
CA ILE A 210 -1.80 22.88 -14.86
C ILE A 210 -3.12 23.62 -14.67
N GLY A 211 -4.07 23.08 -13.88
CA GLY A 211 -5.35 23.69 -13.58
C GLY A 211 -6.38 23.63 -14.71
N GLU A 212 -6.18 22.77 -15.70
CA GLU A 212 -7.10 22.61 -16.84
C GLU A 212 -8.26 21.67 -16.50
N ASP A 213 -9.47 22.07 -16.88
CA ASP A 213 -10.69 21.27 -16.71
C ASP A 213 -11.10 20.63 -18.04
N PHE A 214 -11.51 19.37 -18.00
CA PHE A 214 -12.11 18.64 -19.12
C PHE A 214 -13.05 17.56 -18.61
N GLU A 215 -13.76 16.90 -19.51
CA GLU A 215 -14.67 15.80 -19.14
C GLU A 215 -14.50 14.61 -20.07
N VAL A 216 -14.89 13.44 -19.58
CA VAL A 216 -14.93 12.19 -20.36
C VAL A 216 -16.27 11.50 -20.15
N SER A 217 -16.71 10.76 -21.18
CA SER A 217 -17.90 9.91 -21.10
C SER A 217 -17.52 8.48 -20.81
N ALA A 218 -18.35 7.77 -20.03
CA ALA A 218 -18.11 6.39 -19.62
C ALA A 218 -19.42 5.58 -19.61
N ARG A 219 -19.32 4.28 -19.86
CA ARG A 219 -20.44 3.33 -19.71
C ARG A 219 -20.71 3.03 -18.25
N VAL A 220 -19.65 2.97 -17.43
CA VAL A 220 -19.73 2.85 -15.97
C VAL A 220 -18.59 3.60 -15.30
N VAL A 221 -18.89 4.19 -14.15
CA VAL A 221 -17.91 4.83 -13.27
C VAL A 221 -17.80 4.01 -12.00
N VAL A 222 -16.56 3.72 -11.58
CA VAL A 222 -16.23 3.00 -10.35
C VAL A 222 -15.59 3.94 -9.35
N ASN A 223 -16.22 4.11 -8.20
CA ASN A 223 -15.68 4.82 -7.04
C ASN A 223 -14.83 3.85 -6.20
N ALA A 224 -13.50 4.02 -6.22
CA ALA A 224 -12.51 3.25 -5.45
C ALA A 224 -11.61 4.17 -4.62
N THR A 225 -12.16 5.27 -4.09
CA THR A 225 -11.41 6.37 -3.46
C THR A 225 -11.09 6.15 -1.98
N GLY A 226 -11.39 4.96 -1.43
CA GLY A 226 -10.99 4.55 -0.08
C GLY A 226 -11.53 5.48 1.01
N ILE A 227 -10.65 6.23 1.69
CA ILE A 227 -11.05 7.17 2.74
C ILE A 227 -11.90 8.36 2.23
N PHE A 228 -11.96 8.57 0.92
CA PHE A 228 -12.77 9.63 0.29
C PHE A 228 -14.00 9.06 -0.44
N THR A 229 -14.40 7.83 -0.13
CA THR A 229 -15.56 7.16 -0.77
C THR A 229 -16.83 7.99 -0.63
N ASP A 230 -17.10 8.52 0.56
CA ASP A 230 -18.30 9.33 0.84
C ASP A 230 -18.30 10.66 0.08
N ASP A 231 -17.13 11.24 -0.25
CA ASP A 231 -17.07 12.48 -1.03
C ASP A 231 -17.59 12.27 -2.47
N ILE A 232 -17.33 11.11 -3.07
CA ILE A 232 -17.85 10.78 -4.39
C ILE A 232 -19.34 10.39 -4.34
N LEU A 233 -19.75 9.71 -3.27
CA LEU A 233 -21.17 9.40 -3.06
C LEU A 233 -22.01 10.67 -2.83
N GLU A 234 -21.47 11.68 -2.14
CA GLU A 234 -22.11 13.00 -2.00
C GLU A 234 -22.19 13.75 -3.33
N MET A 235 -21.24 13.55 -4.27
CA MET A 235 -21.33 14.08 -5.64
C MET A 235 -22.43 13.38 -6.45
N ASP A 236 -22.73 12.14 -6.14
CA ASP A 236 -23.77 11.36 -6.80
C ASP A 236 -25.16 11.71 -6.26
N GLU A 237 -25.29 11.73 -4.94
CA GLU A 237 -26.56 12.01 -4.24
C GLU A 237 -26.31 12.98 -3.08
N GLU A 238 -26.85 14.20 -3.18
CA GLU A 238 -26.75 15.22 -2.13
C GLU A 238 -27.40 14.74 -0.83
N GLY A 239 -26.67 14.85 0.27
CA GLY A 239 -27.12 14.39 1.59
C GLY A 239 -26.95 12.89 1.81
N HIS A 240 -26.07 12.25 1.04
CA HIS A 240 -25.73 10.83 1.18
C HIS A 240 -25.38 10.46 2.64
N THR A 241 -25.90 9.34 3.12
CA THR A 241 -25.53 8.81 4.43
C THR A 241 -24.15 8.19 4.38
N LYS A 242 -23.20 8.69 5.18
CA LYS A 242 -21.83 8.20 5.23
C LYS A 242 -21.76 6.71 5.58
N ILE A 243 -20.98 5.97 4.82
CA ILE A 243 -20.75 4.54 5.02
C ILE A 243 -19.35 4.23 5.56
N ILE A 244 -18.43 5.22 5.55
CA ILE A 244 -17.05 5.03 5.97
C ILE A 244 -16.83 5.53 7.40
N GLN A 245 -16.28 4.65 8.23
CA GLN A 245 -15.67 5.01 9.51
C GLN A 245 -14.15 4.99 9.36
N TYR A 246 -13.48 5.87 10.08
CA TYR A 246 -12.03 6.05 9.96
C TYR A 246 -11.32 5.53 11.20
N ALA A 247 -10.32 4.68 11.01
CA ALA A 247 -9.44 4.22 12.07
C ALA A 247 -7.98 4.49 11.69
N GLN A 248 -7.30 5.34 12.47
CA GLN A 248 -5.89 5.62 12.31
C GLN A 248 -5.04 4.50 12.90
N GLY A 249 -3.93 4.20 12.26
CA GLY A 249 -2.90 3.34 12.81
C GLY A 249 -1.53 3.88 12.47
N ILE A 250 -0.61 3.85 13.44
CA ILE A 250 0.76 4.33 13.25
C ILE A 250 1.77 3.20 13.21
N HIS A 251 2.93 3.52 12.65
CA HIS A 251 4.13 2.71 12.75
C HIS A 251 5.31 3.63 13.06
N ILE A 252 6.21 3.15 13.91
CA ILE A 252 7.55 3.73 14.07
C ILE A 252 8.57 2.89 13.33
N VAL A 253 9.64 3.53 12.90
CA VAL A 253 10.75 2.86 12.20
C VAL A 253 12.02 3.03 13.03
N LEU A 254 12.68 1.90 13.31
CA LEU A 254 13.89 1.80 14.11
C LEU A 254 15.04 1.27 13.25
N ASP A 255 16.28 1.46 13.69
CA ASP A 255 17.44 0.82 13.06
C ASP A 255 17.41 -0.70 13.24
N LYS A 256 18.02 -1.42 12.27
CA LYS A 256 18.08 -2.90 12.26
C LYS A 256 18.68 -3.51 13.53
N GLU A 257 19.49 -2.76 14.28
CA GLU A 257 20.08 -3.23 15.54
C GLU A 257 19.05 -3.65 16.60
N PHE A 258 17.83 -3.09 16.55
CA PHE A 258 16.74 -3.48 17.44
C PHE A 258 16.16 -4.87 17.09
N LEU A 259 16.30 -5.32 15.84
CA LEU A 259 15.89 -6.64 15.38
C LEU A 259 16.85 -7.13 14.28
N PRO A 260 18.07 -7.56 14.65
CA PRO A 260 19.17 -7.82 13.71
C PRO A 260 18.96 -9.05 12.82
N GLY A 261 18.08 -9.97 13.21
CA GLY A 261 17.74 -11.16 12.43
C GLY A 261 16.77 -10.89 11.27
N ASP A 262 16.36 -11.99 10.62
CA ASP A 262 15.41 -11.96 9.50
C ASP A 262 13.98 -12.35 9.92
N SER A 263 13.78 -12.72 11.19
CA SER A 263 12.46 -13.08 11.71
C SER A 263 11.77 -11.88 12.33
N ALA A 264 10.49 -11.70 11.99
CA ALA A 264 9.62 -10.71 12.63
C ALA A 264 9.13 -11.22 13.99
N ILE A 265 8.78 -10.30 14.88
CA ILE A 265 8.07 -10.58 16.13
C ILE A 265 6.59 -10.29 15.92
N MET A 266 5.74 -11.22 16.32
CA MET A 266 4.32 -10.98 16.51
C MET A 266 4.02 -11.00 18.01
N VAL A 267 3.69 -9.85 18.56
CA VAL A 267 3.21 -9.70 19.95
C VAL A 267 1.71 -9.98 19.94
N PRO A 268 1.25 -11.09 20.53
CA PRO A 268 -0.12 -11.54 20.36
C PRO A 268 -1.14 -10.72 21.15
N HIS A 269 -0.72 -10.10 22.25
CA HIS A 269 -1.57 -9.31 23.13
C HIS A 269 -0.83 -8.07 23.63
N THR A 270 -1.40 -6.92 23.36
CA THR A 270 -1.09 -5.65 24.00
C THR A 270 -2.09 -5.36 25.11
N ASP A 271 -1.90 -4.32 25.92
CA ASP A 271 -2.80 -3.94 27.02
C ASP A 271 -4.25 -3.74 26.57
N ASP A 272 -4.46 -3.38 25.32
CA ASP A 272 -5.76 -3.16 24.69
C ASP A 272 -6.26 -4.35 23.83
N GLY A 273 -5.59 -5.50 23.92
CA GLY A 273 -5.96 -6.73 23.21
C GLY A 273 -5.62 -6.77 21.72
N ARG A 274 -4.83 -5.82 21.23
CA ARG A 274 -4.39 -5.78 19.83
C ARG A 274 -3.15 -6.62 19.61
N VAL A 275 -2.81 -6.83 18.34
CA VAL A 275 -1.56 -7.47 17.90
C VAL A 275 -0.59 -6.37 17.47
N LEU A 276 0.64 -6.41 17.98
CA LEU A 276 1.73 -5.57 17.53
C LEU A 276 2.73 -6.41 16.75
N PHE A 277 3.30 -5.83 15.70
CA PHE A 277 4.37 -6.45 14.93
C PHE A 277 5.65 -5.63 15.03
N ALA A 278 6.79 -6.31 15.08
CA ALA A 278 8.09 -5.73 14.76
C ALA A 278 8.66 -6.52 13.57
N VAL A 279 8.82 -5.85 12.43
CA VAL A 279 9.09 -6.50 11.13
C VAL A 279 10.35 -5.91 10.50
N PRO A 280 11.37 -6.73 10.17
CA PRO A 280 12.51 -6.28 9.38
C PRO A 280 12.03 -5.81 7.99
N TRP A 281 12.47 -4.63 7.53
CA TRP A 281 12.10 -4.08 6.23
C TRP A 281 13.17 -3.09 5.73
N HIS A 282 13.80 -3.36 4.58
CA HIS A 282 14.84 -2.50 3.98
C HIS A 282 15.92 -2.02 4.97
N ASP A 283 16.56 -2.92 5.69
CA ASP A 283 17.58 -2.62 6.71
C ASP A 283 17.10 -1.77 7.91
N LYS A 284 15.81 -1.68 8.10
CA LYS A 284 15.15 -1.07 9.25
C LYS A 284 14.19 -2.07 9.90
N VAL A 285 13.54 -1.63 10.96
CA VAL A 285 12.49 -2.38 11.65
C VAL A 285 11.24 -1.51 11.72
N ILE A 286 10.14 -1.98 11.17
CA ILE A 286 8.82 -1.34 11.32
C ILE A 286 8.15 -1.94 12.56
N VAL A 287 7.71 -1.09 13.49
CA VAL A 287 6.96 -1.50 14.68
C VAL A 287 5.58 -0.84 14.66
N GLY A 288 4.54 -1.61 14.78
CA GLY A 288 3.15 -1.15 14.75
C GLY A 288 2.15 -2.32 14.73
N THR A 289 0.87 -2.07 14.85
CA THR A 289 0.20 -0.80 14.60
C THR A 289 -0.77 -0.46 15.74
N THR A 290 -1.18 0.79 15.82
CA THR A 290 -2.30 1.24 16.64
C THR A 290 -3.63 1.14 15.87
N ASP A 291 -4.74 1.45 16.54
CA ASP A 291 -6.09 1.48 15.95
C ASP A 291 -6.95 2.49 16.71
N THR A 292 -6.88 3.74 16.28
CA THR A 292 -7.51 4.89 16.93
C THR A 292 -8.62 5.43 16.05
N ALA A 293 -9.86 5.49 16.56
CA ALA A 293 -10.97 6.10 15.83
C ALA A 293 -10.69 7.60 15.60
N VAL A 294 -10.97 8.08 14.39
CA VAL A 294 -10.82 9.49 14.02
C VAL A 294 -12.06 9.97 13.26
N ASP A 295 -12.40 11.26 13.40
CA ASP A 295 -13.69 11.78 12.92
C ASP A 295 -13.71 12.09 11.41
N LYS A 296 -12.56 12.20 10.77
CA LYS A 296 -12.47 12.62 9.35
C LYS A 296 -11.31 12.02 8.60
N ALA A 297 -11.51 11.89 7.29
CA ALA A 297 -10.44 11.58 6.36
C ALA A 297 -9.39 12.71 6.31
N THR A 298 -8.12 12.33 6.32
CA THR A 298 -6.99 13.23 6.13
C THR A 298 -5.96 12.54 5.24
N LEU A 299 -5.53 13.22 4.20
CA LEU A 299 -4.54 12.68 3.25
C LEU A 299 -3.17 12.49 3.91
N GLU A 300 -2.79 13.40 4.81
CA GLU A 300 -1.55 13.37 5.58
C GLU A 300 -1.88 13.28 7.08
N PRO A 301 -2.28 12.09 7.59
CA PRO A 301 -2.52 11.89 9.01
C PRO A 301 -1.21 12.00 9.80
N VAL A 302 -1.31 12.53 11.00
CA VAL A 302 -0.18 12.71 11.92
C VAL A 302 -0.36 11.75 13.09
N ALA A 303 0.73 11.10 13.50
CA ALA A 303 0.73 10.23 14.67
C ALA A 303 0.39 11.03 15.94
N LEU A 304 -0.51 10.49 16.75
CA LEU A 304 -0.86 11.08 18.05
C LEU A 304 0.20 10.70 19.09
N GLU A 305 0.40 11.56 20.07
CA GLU A 305 1.41 11.33 21.12
C GLU A 305 1.15 10.03 21.88
N GLU A 306 -0.10 9.76 22.23
CA GLU A 306 -0.52 8.54 22.90
C GLU A 306 -0.27 7.27 22.07
N GLU A 307 -0.35 7.35 20.75
CA GLU A 307 -0.04 6.24 19.84
C GLU A 307 1.46 5.95 19.81
N ILE A 308 2.29 7.01 19.80
CA ILE A 308 3.75 6.89 19.80
C ILE A 308 4.21 6.24 21.12
N GLU A 309 3.73 6.73 22.26
CA GLU A 309 4.04 6.19 23.58
C GLU A 309 3.57 4.73 23.71
N PHE A 310 2.38 4.40 23.19
CA PHE A 310 1.87 3.04 23.17
C PHE A 310 2.82 2.10 22.43
N VAL A 311 3.26 2.45 21.22
CA VAL A 311 4.13 1.59 20.40
C VAL A 311 5.50 1.43 21.05
N LEU A 312 6.11 2.51 21.55
CA LEU A 312 7.42 2.48 22.22
C LEU A 312 7.37 1.61 23.48
N ARG A 313 6.38 1.80 24.33
CA ARG A 313 6.19 1.04 25.57
C ARG A 313 6.02 -0.46 25.32
N HIS A 314 5.20 -0.84 24.32
CA HIS A 314 5.01 -2.26 24.02
C HIS A 314 6.22 -2.89 23.32
N ALA A 315 6.96 -2.14 22.51
CA ALA A 315 8.21 -2.62 21.93
C ALA A 315 9.26 -2.90 23.03
N ALA A 316 9.37 -2.00 24.03
CA ALA A 316 10.29 -2.16 25.17
C ALA A 316 10.02 -3.42 26.00
N GLN A 317 8.77 -3.90 26.10
CA GLN A 317 8.44 -5.13 26.84
C GLN A 317 9.02 -6.40 26.22
N TYR A 318 9.36 -6.37 24.94
CA TYR A 318 9.80 -7.56 24.20
C TYR A 318 11.24 -7.50 23.72
N LEU A 319 11.88 -6.33 23.80
CA LEU A 319 13.25 -6.12 23.34
C LEU A 319 14.21 -5.91 24.53
N THR A 320 15.43 -6.45 24.41
CA THR A 320 16.48 -6.27 25.43
C THR A 320 17.02 -4.83 25.52
N LYS A 321 16.80 -4.03 24.46
CA LYS A 321 17.09 -2.60 24.42
C LYS A 321 15.78 -1.86 24.22
N ASP A 322 15.40 -1.05 25.19
CA ASP A 322 14.19 -0.22 25.11
C ASP A 322 14.36 0.85 24.03
N PRO A 323 13.48 0.90 23.01
CA PRO A 323 13.53 1.97 22.03
C PRO A 323 13.02 3.27 22.64
N GLU A 324 13.80 4.34 22.47
CA GLU A 324 13.44 5.70 22.87
C GLU A 324 13.06 6.56 21.65
N ARG A 325 12.43 7.72 21.88
CA ARG A 325 12.04 8.65 20.79
C ARG A 325 13.22 9.02 19.88
N LYS A 326 14.40 9.19 20.43
CA LYS A 326 15.64 9.51 19.68
C LYS A 326 16.08 8.41 18.71
N ASP A 327 15.67 7.15 18.95
CA ASP A 327 16.00 6.00 18.12
C ASP A 327 15.06 5.88 16.91
N VAL A 328 13.93 6.62 16.93
CA VAL A 328 12.93 6.58 15.84
C VAL A 328 13.43 7.35 14.64
N LYS A 329 13.63 6.66 13.54
CA LYS A 329 14.05 7.21 12.24
C LYS A 329 12.92 7.90 11.50
N SER A 330 11.72 7.34 11.64
CA SER A 330 10.49 7.87 11.05
C SER A 330 9.28 7.36 11.81
N VAL A 331 8.22 8.16 11.83
CA VAL A 331 6.88 7.74 12.23
C VAL A 331 5.92 8.02 11.08
N PHE A 332 5.03 7.08 10.78
CA PHE A 332 4.02 7.31 9.77
C PHE A 332 2.65 6.80 10.23
N ALA A 333 1.61 7.53 9.85
CA ALA A 333 0.22 7.21 10.14
C ALA A 333 -0.55 6.88 8.85
N GLY A 334 -1.49 5.98 8.95
CA GLY A 334 -2.43 5.64 7.87
C GLY A 334 -3.86 5.54 8.41
N ILE A 335 -4.84 5.96 7.62
CA ILE A 335 -6.26 5.84 7.96
C ILE A 335 -6.86 4.67 7.20
N ARG A 336 -7.54 3.78 7.93
CA ARG A 336 -8.29 2.64 7.37
C ARG A 336 -9.72 3.09 7.06
N PRO A 337 -10.20 2.92 5.82
CA PRO A 337 -11.62 3.06 5.51
C PRO A 337 -12.36 1.79 5.94
N LEU A 338 -13.07 1.84 7.04
CA LEU A 338 -13.90 0.74 7.54
C LEU A 338 -15.35 0.97 7.10
N VAL A 339 -15.95 -0.04 6.47
CA VAL A 339 -17.37 0.02 6.11
C VAL A 339 -18.16 -0.51 7.29
N SER A 340 -18.98 0.33 7.86
CA SER A 340 -19.81 0.00 9.02
C SER A 340 -21.27 -0.15 8.64
N PRO A 341 -21.98 -1.16 9.17
CA PRO A 341 -23.42 -1.06 9.33
C PRO A 341 -23.72 0.16 10.21
N ALA A 342 -24.80 0.88 9.94
CA ALA A 342 -25.18 2.14 10.60
C ALA A 342 -25.20 2.09 12.16
N ASP A 343 -25.15 0.91 12.77
CA ASP A 343 -25.29 0.68 14.21
C ASP A 343 -24.02 0.16 14.92
N ALA A 344 -22.87 0.02 14.23
CA ALA A 344 -21.65 -0.52 14.86
C ALA A 344 -21.01 0.52 15.80
N LYS A 345 -20.79 0.13 17.05
CA LYS A 345 -20.25 1.01 18.10
C LYS A 345 -18.74 0.91 18.28
N ASP A 346 -18.08 -0.14 17.76
CA ASP A 346 -16.64 -0.37 17.93
C ASP A 346 -15.99 -0.75 16.59
N THR A 347 -14.89 -0.06 16.24
CA THR A 347 -14.13 -0.28 15.01
C THR A 347 -13.45 -1.66 14.97
N SER A 348 -13.21 -2.29 16.13
CA SER A 348 -12.60 -3.62 16.23
C SER A 348 -13.52 -4.76 15.81
N GLU A 349 -14.85 -4.54 15.84
CA GLU A 349 -15.90 -5.51 15.50
C GLU A 349 -16.36 -5.39 14.04
N ILE A 350 -15.95 -4.31 13.33
CA ILE A 350 -16.38 -4.08 11.95
C ILE A 350 -15.72 -5.11 11.03
N SER A 351 -16.53 -5.76 10.20
CA SER A 351 -16.06 -6.70 9.18
C SER A 351 -15.02 -6.04 8.25
N ARG A 352 -13.96 -6.76 7.99
CA ARG A 352 -12.92 -6.34 7.01
C ARG A 352 -13.11 -7.00 5.64
N SER A 353 -14.30 -7.48 5.35
CA SER A 353 -14.72 -7.85 4.01
C SER A 353 -14.86 -6.57 3.16
N HIS A 354 -14.70 -6.69 1.87
CA HIS A 354 -15.02 -5.59 0.97
C HIS A 354 -16.54 -5.47 0.78
N HIS A 355 -16.98 -4.26 0.48
CA HIS A 355 -18.38 -3.93 0.24
C HIS A 355 -18.50 -3.28 -1.15
N ILE A 356 -19.37 -3.84 -1.98
CA ILE A 356 -19.70 -3.29 -3.29
C ILE A 356 -21.16 -2.87 -3.27
N GLN A 357 -21.43 -1.64 -3.68
CA GLN A 357 -22.79 -1.14 -3.87
C GLN A 357 -22.92 -0.45 -5.22
N VAL A 358 -24.12 -0.49 -5.78
CA VAL A 358 -24.49 0.22 -7.01
C VAL A 358 -25.59 1.20 -6.63
N SER A 359 -25.38 2.50 -6.89
CA SER A 359 -26.39 3.51 -6.66
C SER A 359 -27.50 3.48 -7.73
N GLU A 360 -28.59 4.19 -7.49
CA GLU A 360 -29.69 4.33 -8.47
C GLU A 360 -29.21 4.97 -9.78
N SER A 361 -28.19 5.82 -9.70
CA SER A 361 -27.57 6.45 -10.89
C SER A 361 -26.62 5.52 -11.67
N GLY A 362 -26.36 4.30 -11.17
CA GLY A 362 -25.44 3.34 -11.79
C GLY A 362 -23.97 3.55 -11.39
N LEU A 363 -23.65 4.40 -10.41
CA LEU A 363 -22.29 4.50 -9.85
C LEU A 363 -21.97 3.22 -9.06
N VAL A 364 -20.87 2.54 -9.41
CA VAL A 364 -20.38 1.36 -8.69
C VAL A 364 -19.36 1.80 -7.66
N THR A 365 -19.60 1.51 -6.37
CA THR A 365 -18.69 1.86 -5.29
C THR A 365 -18.13 0.62 -4.63
N ILE A 366 -16.80 0.58 -4.47
CA ILE A 366 -16.06 -0.44 -3.71
C ILE A 366 -15.36 0.20 -2.52
N ALA A 367 -15.61 -0.33 -1.33
CA ALA A 367 -15.04 0.19 -0.07
C ALA A 367 -14.63 -0.93 0.87
N GLY A 368 -13.78 -0.62 1.86
CA GLY A 368 -13.27 -1.59 2.83
C GLY A 368 -12.22 -2.54 2.24
N GLY A 369 -12.19 -3.78 2.74
CA GLY A 369 -11.26 -4.81 2.28
C GLY A 369 -9.83 -4.64 2.79
N LYS A 370 -8.88 -5.31 2.13
CA LYS A 370 -7.46 -5.36 2.52
C LYS A 370 -6.55 -5.36 1.30
N TRP A 371 -5.31 -4.91 1.48
CA TRP A 371 -4.26 -5.08 0.47
C TRP A 371 -4.12 -6.53 -0.01
N THR A 372 -4.14 -7.49 0.90
CA THR A 372 -3.98 -8.91 0.57
C THR A 372 -5.01 -9.38 -0.47
N THR A 373 -6.24 -8.88 -0.40
CA THR A 373 -7.36 -9.30 -1.26
C THR A 373 -7.68 -8.32 -2.39
N TYR A 374 -6.80 -7.34 -2.66
CA TYR A 374 -7.06 -6.30 -3.68
C TYR A 374 -7.48 -6.86 -5.04
N ARG A 375 -6.87 -7.99 -5.47
CA ARG A 375 -7.18 -8.65 -6.75
C ARG A 375 -8.61 -9.21 -6.75
N LYS A 376 -9.02 -9.89 -5.67
CA LYS A 376 -10.38 -10.43 -5.55
C LYS A 376 -11.42 -9.31 -5.48
N MET A 377 -11.11 -8.25 -4.74
CA MET A 377 -11.94 -7.04 -4.70
C MET A 377 -12.14 -6.46 -6.10
N ALA A 378 -11.08 -6.41 -6.90
CA ALA A 378 -11.12 -5.92 -8.28
C ALA A 378 -11.96 -6.83 -9.19
N GLU A 379 -11.76 -8.16 -9.13
CA GLU A 379 -12.55 -9.16 -9.85
C GLU A 379 -14.05 -8.97 -9.59
N ASP A 380 -14.45 -8.92 -8.30
CA ASP A 380 -15.86 -8.78 -7.92
C ASP A 380 -16.44 -7.42 -8.35
N THR A 381 -15.63 -6.35 -8.27
CA THR A 381 -16.08 -5.01 -8.69
C THR A 381 -16.30 -4.93 -10.19
N ILE A 382 -15.40 -5.50 -10.99
CA ILE A 382 -15.54 -5.47 -12.45
C ILE A 382 -16.67 -6.40 -12.92
N ASP A 383 -16.93 -7.51 -12.24
CA ASP A 383 -18.09 -8.36 -12.52
C ASP A 383 -19.40 -7.55 -12.36
N GLN A 384 -19.52 -6.76 -11.29
CA GLN A 384 -20.68 -5.87 -11.09
C GLN A 384 -20.71 -4.71 -12.10
N ALA A 385 -19.57 -4.05 -12.33
CA ALA A 385 -19.48 -2.93 -13.27
C ALA A 385 -19.83 -3.33 -14.70
N ALA A 386 -19.40 -4.52 -15.15
CA ALA A 386 -19.73 -5.05 -16.48
C ALA A 386 -21.25 -5.28 -16.63
N MET A 387 -21.93 -5.77 -15.59
CA MET A 387 -23.39 -5.93 -15.60
C MET A 387 -24.10 -4.58 -15.69
N VAL A 388 -23.69 -3.58 -14.89
CA VAL A 388 -24.26 -2.23 -14.90
C VAL A 388 -24.08 -1.56 -16.27
N ALA A 389 -22.91 -1.72 -16.87
CA ALA A 389 -22.58 -1.12 -18.17
C ALA A 389 -23.13 -1.88 -19.37
N GLY A 390 -23.72 -3.07 -19.18
CA GLY A 390 -24.14 -3.95 -20.27
C GLY A 390 -22.97 -4.40 -21.16
N LEU A 391 -21.78 -4.57 -20.57
CA LEU A 391 -20.60 -5.08 -21.26
C LEU A 391 -20.64 -6.61 -21.38
N ASP A 392 -19.98 -7.15 -22.40
CA ASP A 392 -19.80 -8.59 -22.51
C ASP A 392 -19.04 -9.12 -21.28
N VAL A 393 -19.60 -10.11 -20.60
CA VAL A 393 -18.97 -10.73 -19.42
C VAL A 393 -17.73 -11.52 -19.86
N LYS A 394 -16.58 -11.20 -19.30
CA LYS A 394 -15.30 -11.86 -19.55
C LYS A 394 -14.69 -12.35 -18.24
N GLU A 395 -14.12 -13.56 -18.26
CA GLU A 395 -13.39 -14.06 -17.10
C GLU A 395 -12.14 -13.22 -16.81
N THR A 396 -11.81 -13.06 -15.53
CA THR A 396 -10.60 -12.34 -15.13
C THR A 396 -9.34 -13.18 -15.42
N PRO A 397 -8.32 -12.63 -16.09
CA PRO A 397 -7.02 -13.26 -16.23
C PRO A 397 -6.08 -12.99 -15.04
N THR A 398 -6.48 -12.15 -14.07
CA THR A 398 -5.59 -11.62 -13.02
C THR A 398 -5.07 -12.66 -12.04
N LYS A 399 -5.64 -13.87 -12.00
CA LYS A 399 -5.12 -14.99 -11.19
C LYS A 399 -3.72 -15.40 -11.63
N GLU A 400 -3.41 -15.30 -12.92
CA GLU A 400 -2.13 -15.71 -13.50
C GLU A 400 -1.36 -14.55 -14.17
N LEU A 401 -1.90 -13.32 -14.08
CA LEU A 401 -1.31 -12.15 -14.67
C LEU A 401 -0.05 -11.74 -13.90
N ARG A 402 1.07 -11.71 -14.62
CA ARG A 402 2.34 -11.23 -14.07
C ARG A 402 2.32 -9.72 -13.95
N ILE A 403 2.64 -9.23 -12.76
CA ILE A 403 2.74 -7.80 -12.50
C ILE A 403 4.01 -7.25 -13.17
N HIS A 404 3.95 -6.05 -13.72
CA HIS A 404 5.07 -5.35 -14.36
C HIS A 404 6.36 -5.48 -13.54
N GLY A 405 7.48 -5.67 -14.21
CA GLY A 405 8.75 -5.95 -13.52
C GLY A 405 8.90 -7.40 -13.02
N TRP A 406 7.95 -8.29 -13.33
CA TRP A 406 8.00 -9.68 -12.86
C TRP A 406 9.36 -10.34 -13.11
N LEU A 407 9.99 -10.83 -12.06
CA LEU A 407 11.25 -11.57 -12.09
C LEU A 407 11.24 -12.61 -10.97
N LYS A 408 11.30 -13.89 -11.33
CA LYS A 408 11.14 -15.01 -10.38
C LYS A 408 12.24 -15.05 -9.31
N ASN A 409 13.49 -14.84 -9.73
CA ASN A 409 14.65 -14.94 -8.86
C ASN A 409 15.33 -13.58 -8.79
N VAL A 410 15.12 -12.87 -7.68
CA VAL A 410 15.77 -11.58 -7.42
C VAL A 410 16.85 -11.73 -6.37
N ASN A 411 17.97 -11.02 -6.54
CA ASN A 411 18.96 -10.85 -5.50
C ASN A 411 18.51 -9.73 -4.56
N ARG A 412 18.03 -10.07 -3.38
CA ARG A 412 17.51 -9.10 -2.39
C ARG A 412 18.60 -8.34 -1.64
N ASP A 413 19.87 -8.75 -1.77
CA ASP A 413 21.02 -7.99 -1.24
C ASP A 413 21.30 -6.72 -2.08
N ASP A 414 20.81 -6.70 -3.32
CA ASP A 414 20.87 -5.52 -4.18
C ASP A 414 19.55 -4.73 -4.08
N HIS A 415 19.60 -3.50 -3.57
CA HIS A 415 18.41 -2.67 -3.36
C HIS A 415 17.58 -2.43 -4.63
N LEU A 416 18.17 -2.56 -5.82
CA LEU A 416 17.47 -2.43 -7.10
C LEU A 416 16.57 -3.64 -7.43
N TYR A 417 16.51 -4.66 -6.57
CA TYR A 417 15.66 -5.84 -6.78
C TYR A 417 14.17 -5.47 -6.99
N VAL A 418 13.72 -4.38 -6.38
CA VAL A 418 12.33 -3.90 -6.46
C VAL A 418 11.89 -3.50 -7.87
N TYR A 419 12.84 -3.23 -8.76
CA TYR A 419 12.58 -2.93 -10.17
C TYR A 419 12.40 -4.21 -11.01
N GLY A 420 12.71 -5.38 -10.46
CA GLY A 420 12.57 -6.65 -11.18
C GLY A 420 13.30 -6.64 -12.54
N SER A 421 12.57 -6.91 -13.63
CA SER A 421 13.11 -6.90 -14.98
C SER A 421 13.58 -5.53 -15.47
N ASP A 422 13.01 -4.44 -14.94
CA ASP A 422 13.37 -3.06 -15.32
C ASP A 422 14.77 -2.65 -14.83
N LYS A 423 15.32 -3.37 -13.86
CA LYS A 423 16.68 -3.15 -13.36
C LYS A 423 17.71 -3.07 -14.49
N VAL A 424 17.58 -3.90 -15.53
CA VAL A 424 18.51 -3.90 -16.67
C VAL A 424 18.51 -2.56 -17.40
N ALA A 425 17.34 -1.95 -17.58
CA ALA A 425 17.22 -0.65 -18.22
C ALA A 425 17.75 0.48 -17.32
N LEU A 426 17.54 0.38 -16.01
CA LEU A 426 18.09 1.32 -15.04
C LEU A 426 19.63 1.23 -14.97
N GLU A 427 20.21 0.04 -14.98
CA GLU A 427 21.67 -0.15 -15.07
C GLU A 427 22.26 0.40 -16.38
N LYS A 428 21.53 0.26 -17.49
CA LYS A 428 21.92 0.88 -18.78
C LYS A 428 21.92 2.41 -18.69
N LEU A 429 20.95 3.00 -17.97
CA LEU A 429 20.92 4.45 -17.72
C LEU A 429 22.17 4.89 -16.97
N ILE A 430 22.58 4.18 -15.92
CA ILE A 430 23.80 4.44 -15.16
C ILE A 430 25.05 4.29 -16.04
N LYS A 431 25.09 3.26 -16.88
CA LYS A 431 26.21 3.05 -17.82
C LYS A 431 26.39 4.21 -18.80
N ASN A 432 25.27 4.80 -19.27
CA ASN A 432 25.30 5.92 -20.20
C ASN A 432 25.66 7.24 -19.50
N GLU A 433 25.29 7.42 -18.24
CA GLU A 433 25.59 8.60 -17.42
C GLU A 433 26.08 8.16 -16.03
N PRO A 434 27.41 7.87 -15.86
CA PRO A 434 27.95 7.26 -14.64
C PRO A 434 27.66 8.02 -13.34
N LYS A 435 27.48 9.34 -13.39
CA LYS A 435 27.11 10.16 -12.23
C LYS A 435 25.75 9.78 -11.64
N LEU A 436 24.87 9.18 -12.43
CA LEU A 436 23.59 8.68 -11.95
C LEU A 436 23.72 7.44 -11.05
N GLY A 437 24.87 6.78 -11.05
CA GLY A 437 25.20 5.70 -10.11
C GLY A 437 25.60 6.17 -8.71
N GLU A 438 25.72 7.47 -8.47
CA GLU A 438 26.01 8.01 -7.16
C GLU A 438 24.80 7.89 -6.23
N ARG A 439 25.05 7.61 -4.94
CA ARG A 439 24.00 7.61 -3.93
C ARG A 439 23.48 9.02 -3.67
N LEU A 440 22.20 9.14 -3.37
CA LEU A 440 21.56 10.38 -2.95
C LEU A 440 21.93 10.74 -1.50
N HIS A 441 22.18 9.72 -0.65
CA HIS A 441 22.57 9.89 0.75
C HIS A 441 23.42 8.70 1.21
N PRO A 442 24.42 8.89 2.10
CA PRO A 442 25.29 7.80 2.56
C PRO A 442 24.54 6.71 3.34
N ASP A 443 23.52 7.07 4.13
CA ASP A 443 22.79 6.16 5.02
C ASP A 443 21.63 5.40 4.32
N LEU A 444 21.32 5.75 3.07
CA LEU A 444 20.29 5.11 2.28
C LEU A 444 20.84 4.61 0.94
N PRO A 445 20.36 3.48 0.40
CA PRO A 445 20.98 2.85 -0.77
C PRO A 445 20.66 3.54 -2.11
N TYR A 446 19.70 4.48 -2.12
CA TYR A 446 19.08 5.01 -3.32
C TYR A 446 20.02 5.83 -4.20
N LEU A 447 19.94 5.59 -5.53
CA LEU A 447 20.80 6.19 -6.53
C LEU A 447 20.08 7.36 -7.25
N LYS A 448 20.87 8.29 -7.80
CA LYS A 448 20.35 9.38 -8.65
C LYS A 448 19.59 8.84 -9.88
N ALA A 449 19.99 7.69 -10.40
CA ALA A 449 19.31 7.03 -11.52
C ALA A 449 17.86 6.69 -11.23
N GLU A 450 17.52 6.34 -9.98
CA GLU A 450 16.16 5.99 -9.60
C GLU A 450 15.21 7.20 -9.69
N VAL A 451 15.73 8.42 -9.46
CA VAL A 451 14.97 9.66 -9.65
C VAL A 451 14.62 9.87 -11.12
N ILE A 452 15.62 9.75 -11.99
CA ILE A 452 15.42 9.90 -13.43
C ILE A 452 14.49 8.82 -13.99
N TRP A 453 14.65 7.58 -13.51
CA TRP A 453 13.78 6.48 -13.88
C TRP A 453 12.33 6.75 -13.48
N ALA A 454 12.10 7.18 -12.25
CA ALA A 454 10.77 7.47 -11.72
C ALA A 454 10.04 8.57 -12.50
N VAL A 455 10.75 9.63 -12.88
CA VAL A 455 10.20 10.71 -13.71
C VAL A 455 9.83 10.21 -15.11
N ARG A 456 10.74 9.47 -15.76
CA ARG A 456 10.57 9.05 -17.16
C ARG A 456 9.60 7.90 -17.35
N ASN A 457 9.52 6.94 -16.38
CA ASN A 457 8.84 5.66 -16.55
C ASN A 457 7.71 5.41 -15.54
N GLU A 458 7.62 6.18 -14.44
CA GLU A 458 6.69 5.92 -13.34
C GLU A 458 5.82 7.14 -12.98
N MET A 459 5.77 8.14 -13.86
CA MET A 459 4.95 9.37 -13.72
C MET A 459 5.21 10.21 -12.46
N ALA A 460 6.37 10.09 -11.81
CA ALA A 460 6.69 10.96 -10.68
C ALA A 460 6.80 12.43 -11.10
N GLN A 461 6.17 13.34 -10.34
CA GLN A 461 6.09 14.76 -10.65
C GLN A 461 6.78 15.63 -9.60
N THR A 462 6.85 15.18 -8.35
CA THR A 462 7.30 15.96 -7.20
C THR A 462 8.42 15.24 -6.44
N ILE A 463 9.13 15.97 -5.57
CA ILE A 463 10.10 15.39 -4.63
C ILE A 463 9.41 14.36 -3.73
N GLU A 464 8.19 14.63 -3.29
CA GLU A 464 7.43 13.73 -2.43
C GLU A 464 7.13 12.40 -3.11
N ASP A 465 6.75 12.40 -4.40
CA ASP A 465 6.48 11.16 -5.14
C ASP A 465 7.68 10.22 -5.09
N ILE A 466 8.88 10.79 -5.26
CA ILE A 466 10.12 10.04 -5.29
C ILE A 466 10.51 9.56 -3.90
N LEU A 467 10.61 10.47 -2.95
CA LEU A 467 11.16 10.14 -1.62
C LEU A 467 10.18 9.36 -0.75
N SER A 468 8.87 9.47 -0.99
CA SER A 468 7.86 8.74 -0.22
C SER A 468 7.47 7.40 -0.84
N ARG A 469 7.34 7.31 -2.19
CA ARG A 469 6.70 6.16 -2.86
C ARG A 469 7.58 5.44 -3.88
N ARG A 470 8.55 6.12 -4.50
CA ARG A 470 9.48 5.43 -5.43
C ARG A 470 10.67 4.83 -4.69
N THR A 471 11.25 5.58 -3.73
CA THR A 471 12.39 5.13 -2.92
C THR A 471 12.02 4.75 -1.47
N ARG A 472 10.88 5.19 -0.94
CA ARG A 472 10.45 5.04 0.47
C ARG A 472 11.40 5.66 1.50
N ALA A 473 12.30 6.55 1.07
CA ALA A 473 13.29 7.20 1.93
C ALA A 473 12.64 7.90 3.14
N LEU A 474 11.49 8.60 2.91
CA LEU A 474 10.73 9.28 3.96
C LEU A 474 10.29 8.33 5.09
N LEU A 475 9.87 7.11 4.73
CA LEU A 475 9.41 6.12 5.69
C LEU A 475 10.57 5.42 6.42
N LEU A 476 11.73 5.28 5.76
CA LEU A 476 12.88 4.55 6.31
C LEU A 476 13.75 5.44 7.22
N ASP A 477 14.00 6.68 6.79
CA ASP A 477 14.72 7.69 7.57
C ASP A 477 14.29 9.09 7.09
N ALA A 478 13.37 9.69 7.84
CA ALA A 478 12.77 10.97 7.47
C ALA A 478 13.78 12.12 7.44
N LYS A 479 14.79 12.12 8.32
CA LYS A 479 15.85 13.15 8.36
C LYS A 479 16.76 13.02 7.13
N ALA A 480 17.25 11.82 6.84
CA ALA A 480 18.06 11.56 5.65
C ALA A 480 17.29 11.91 4.36
N SER A 481 15.99 11.63 4.29
CA SER A 481 15.17 11.97 3.13
C SER A 481 15.05 13.49 2.91
N VAL A 482 14.96 14.27 3.99
CA VAL A 482 14.98 15.75 3.91
C VAL A 482 16.32 16.26 3.37
N GLU A 483 17.43 15.63 3.72
CA GLU A 483 18.75 15.98 3.20
C GLU A 483 18.91 15.62 1.72
N MET A 484 18.23 14.58 1.23
CA MET A 484 18.19 14.20 -0.19
C MET A 484 17.38 15.18 -1.05
N ALA A 485 16.39 15.87 -0.49
CA ALA A 485 15.39 16.64 -1.22
C ALA A 485 15.97 17.68 -2.20
N PRO A 486 17.02 18.47 -1.87
CA PRO A 486 17.60 19.43 -2.81
C PRO A 486 18.19 18.80 -4.07
N GLU A 487 18.87 17.64 -3.94
CA GLU A 487 19.44 16.94 -5.09
C GLU A 487 18.35 16.29 -5.94
N VAL A 488 17.38 15.65 -5.31
CA VAL A 488 16.21 15.09 -6.00
C VAL A 488 15.47 16.17 -6.76
N GLY A 489 15.24 17.34 -6.15
CA GLY A 489 14.60 18.48 -6.83
C GLY A 489 15.36 18.97 -8.06
N ARG A 490 16.71 19.06 -8.00
CA ARG A 490 17.54 19.42 -9.18
C ARG A 490 17.45 18.39 -10.30
N LEU A 491 17.43 17.10 -9.95
CA LEU A 491 17.28 16.01 -10.94
C LEU A 491 15.92 16.06 -11.64
N ILE A 492 14.83 16.29 -10.88
CA ILE A 492 13.48 16.45 -11.45
C ILE A 492 13.43 17.72 -12.33
N ALA A 493 13.97 18.85 -11.83
CA ALA A 493 14.00 20.12 -12.56
C ALA A 493 14.72 19.97 -13.92
N ARG A 494 15.82 19.22 -13.97
CA ARG A 494 16.52 18.90 -15.23
C ARG A 494 15.61 18.18 -16.23
N GLU A 495 14.81 17.22 -15.77
CA GLU A 495 13.91 16.45 -16.66
C GLU A 495 12.73 17.28 -17.16
N PHE A 496 12.23 18.21 -16.34
CA PHE A 496 11.07 19.04 -16.68
C PHE A 496 11.43 20.44 -17.22
N GLY A 497 12.73 20.79 -17.35
CA GLY A 497 13.15 22.11 -17.77
C GLY A 497 12.76 23.22 -16.79
N LYS A 498 12.74 22.93 -15.48
CA LYS A 498 12.41 23.88 -14.40
C LYS A 498 13.66 24.57 -13.88
N ASP A 499 13.47 25.74 -13.26
CA ASP A 499 14.53 26.56 -12.69
C ASP A 499 14.79 26.29 -11.19
N GLU A 500 15.79 26.96 -10.63
CA GLU A 500 16.16 26.85 -9.22
C GLU A 500 15.09 27.42 -8.27
N ALA A 501 14.22 28.32 -8.74
CA ALA A 501 13.11 28.84 -7.95
C ALA A 501 12.07 27.73 -7.71
N TRP A 502 11.77 26.96 -8.75
CA TRP A 502 10.93 25.77 -8.65
C TRP A 502 11.52 24.74 -7.67
N VAL A 503 12.84 24.45 -7.75
CA VAL A 503 13.51 23.52 -6.82
C VAL A 503 13.35 23.96 -5.37
N LYS A 504 13.56 25.26 -5.08
CA LYS A 504 13.39 25.80 -3.73
C LYS A 504 11.97 25.66 -3.21
N GLN A 505 10.98 25.87 -4.06
CA GLN A 505 9.57 25.72 -3.69
C GLN A 505 9.23 24.27 -3.39
N GLU A 506 9.60 23.32 -4.26
CA GLU A 506 9.39 21.88 -4.07
C GLU A 506 10.06 21.36 -2.78
N VAL A 507 11.30 21.77 -2.52
CA VAL A 507 12.01 21.42 -1.28
C VAL A 507 11.28 21.95 -0.04
N LYS A 508 10.73 23.17 -0.13
CA LYS A 508 9.95 23.76 0.97
C LYS A 508 8.67 22.98 1.23
N GLU A 509 7.93 22.62 0.18
CA GLU A 509 6.69 21.84 0.26
C GLU A 509 6.96 20.44 0.81
N TYR A 510 7.96 19.76 0.29
CA TYR A 510 8.37 18.44 0.79
C TYR A 510 8.75 18.47 2.28
N LYS A 511 9.50 19.48 2.73
CA LYS A 511 9.87 19.63 4.14
C LYS A 511 8.65 19.81 5.05
N GLN A 512 7.57 20.45 4.57
CA GLN A 512 6.33 20.54 5.35
C GLN A 512 5.68 19.16 5.56
N VAL A 513 5.67 18.32 4.52
CA VAL A 513 5.18 16.95 4.62
C VAL A 513 6.09 16.13 5.56
N ALA A 514 7.41 16.15 5.30
CA ALA A 514 8.39 15.34 6.04
C ALA A 514 8.43 15.65 7.54
N LYS A 515 8.07 16.87 7.94
CA LYS A 515 7.98 17.27 9.35
C LYS A 515 7.05 16.36 10.18
N ASN A 516 5.99 15.84 9.59
CA ASN A 516 5.03 14.95 10.25
C ASN A 516 5.60 13.54 10.50
N TYR A 517 6.73 13.21 9.89
CA TYR A 517 7.39 11.91 9.98
C TYR A 517 8.61 11.92 10.92
N ILE A 518 8.99 13.08 11.44
CA ILE A 518 10.14 13.25 12.32
C ILE A 518 9.66 13.45 13.76
N LEU A 519 10.07 12.57 14.67
CA LEU A 519 9.89 12.80 16.10
C LEU A 519 10.95 13.79 16.62
N VAL A 520 10.50 14.77 17.38
CA VAL A 520 11.35 15.79 18.03
C VAL A 520 11.55 15.45 19.49
#